data_883324523ef2264265b42831e77b99c4
#
_entry.id   883324523ef2264265b42831e77b99c4
#
_cell.length_a   1.000
_cell.length_b   1.000
_cell.length_c   1.000
_cell.angle_alpha   90.00
_cell.angle_beta   90.00
_cell.angle_gamma   90.00
#
_symmetry.space_group_name_H-M   'P 1'
#
loop_
_entity.id
_entity.type
_entity.pdbx_description
1 polymer ?
#
loop_
_entity_poly.entity_id
_entity_poly.type
_entity_poly.pdbx_seq_one_letter_code
_entity_poly.pdbx_strand_id
1 'polypeptide(L)'
;TDSAQDVIDCEREIARIERESGIPVGTTGMMAAIESANGVLNAAEIARASNRLIGIALGAEDYVTDLKATRSDGIELLFARCMILNAARAAGIAALDTVYSDVNNEEGFLAEAMLIKKLGFDGKSVINPRQIEPLHRVFMPSEKDLNKARLIMAAIEEAKEWGHGYVVDC
;
A
#
# COMPACT_ATOMS: atom_id res chain seq x y z
N THR A 1 13.39 6.38 2.40
CA THR A 1 13.03 7.43 1.40
C THR A 1 12.47 8.63 2.13
N ASP A 2 13.13 9.78 2.02
CA ASP A 2 12.78 11.01 2.75
C ASP A 2 12.25 12.13 1.86
N SER A 3 12.50 12.03 0.55
CA SER A 3 12.14 13.05 -0.41
C SER A 3 11.79 12.50 -1.79
N ALA A 4 11.11 13.31 -2.60
CA ALA A 4 10.91 13.02 -4.02
C ALA A 4 12.25 12.86 -4.79
N GLN A 5 13.30 13.57 -4.36
CA GLN A 5 14.61 13.50 -5.01
C GLN A 5 15.22 12.09 -4.89
N ASP A 6 15.05 11.40 -3.74
CA ASP A 6 15.56 10.03 -3.55
C ASP A 6 14.94 9.06 -4.58
N VAL A 7 13.65 9.23 -4.86
CA VAL A 7 12.93 8.44 -5.88
C VAL A 7 13.46 8.74 -7.27
N ILE A 8 13.65 10.02 -7.59
CA ILE A 8 14.15 10.47 -8.90
C ILE A 8 15.57 9.95 -9.15
N ASP A 9 16.43 9.96 -8.13
CA ASP A 9 17.80 9.47 -8.24
C ASP A 9 17.84 7.95 -8.41
N CYS A 10 16.99 7.24 -7.68
CA CYS A 10 16.81 5.78 -7.84
C CYS A 10 16.29 5.44 -9.26
N GLU A 11 15.28 6.14 -9.76
CA GLU A 11 14.77 5.96 -11.12
C GLU A 11 15.86 6.17 -12.19
N ARG A 12 16.67 7.19 -12.02
CA ARG A 12 17.79 7.49 -12.96
C ARG A 12 18.79 6.33 -13.01
N GLU A 13 19.11 5.76 -11.84
CA GLU A 13 20.02 4.63 -11.75
C GLU A 13 19.42 3.36 -12.33
N ILE A 14 18.15 3.06 -12.06
CA ILE A 14 17.43 1.93 -12.66
C ILE A 14 17.43 2.07 -14.20
N ALA A 15 17.11 3.25 -14.71
CA ALA A 15 17.11 3.51 -16.15
C ALA A 15 18.50 3.36 -16.79
N ARG A 16 19.57 3.68 -16.06
CA ARG A 16 20.95 3.43 -16.50
C ARG A 16 21.21 1.93 -16.61
N ILE A 17 20.87 1.17 -15.56
CA ILE A 17 21.07 -0.30 -15.51
C ILE A 17 20.24 -1.01 -16.60
N GLU A 18 19.00 -0.60 -16.81
CA GLU A 18 18.13 -1.17 -17.86
C GLU A 18 18.79 -1.01 -19.25
N ARG A 19 19.31 0.20 -19.56
CA ARG A 19 20.02 0.43 -20.83
C ARG A 19 21.27 -0.43 -20.99
N GLU A 20 22.10 -0.52 -19.95
CA GLU A 20 23.34 -1.32 -19.96
C GLU A 20 23.06 -2.83 -20.07
N SER A 21 21.93 -3.27 -19.54
CA SER A 21 21.48 -4.68 -19.57
C SER A 21 20.66 -5.05 -20.82
N GLY A 22 20.39 -4.11 -21.73
CA GLY A 22 19.55 -4.35 -22.90
C GLY A 22 18.07 -4.53 -22.57
N ILE A 23 17.62 -4.10 -21.40
CA ILE A 23 16.22 -4.13 -20.98
C ILE A 23 15.55 -2.82 -21.41
N PRO A 24 14.33 -2.86 -21.96
CA PRO A 24 13.63 -1.62 -22.29
C PRO A 24 13.48 -0.70 -21.08
N VAL A 25 13.85 0.58 -21.24
CA VAL A 25 13.75 1.57 -20.15
C VAL A 25 12.29 1.72 -19.73
N GLY A 26 12.04 1.63 -18.43
CA GLY A 26 10.69 1.70 -17.86
C GLY A 26 10.07 0.36 -17.49
N THR A 27 10.78 -0.75 -17.72
CA THR A 27 10.29 -2.11 -17.41
C THR A 27 10.24 -2.37 -15.89
N THR A 28 11.23 -1.85 -15.14
CA THR A 28 11.34 -2.10 -13.70
C THR A 28 10.45 -1.14 -12.92
N GLY A 29 9.48 -1.68 -12.17
CA GLY A 29 8.69 -0.93 -11.20
C GLY A 29 9.48 -0.64 -9.92
N MET A 30 9.08 0.40 -9.20
CA MET A 30 9.65 0.77 -7.90
C MET A 30 8.59 0.76 -6.81
N MET A 31 9.02 0.50 -5.58
CA MET A 31 8.23 0.74 -4.38
C MET A 31 9.10 1.52 -3.38
N ALA A 32 8.56 2.62 -2.85
CA ALA A 32 9.29 3.43 -1.89
C ALA A 32 8.91 3.06 -0.45
N ALA A 33 9.90 2.71 0.37
CA ALA A 33 9.74 2.57 1.81
C ALA A 33 9.89 3.94 2.49
N ILE A 34 8.91 4.32 3.29
CA ILE A 34 8.89 5.56 4.07
C ILE A 34 9.10 5.18 5.53
N GLU A 35 10.21 5.65 6.12
CA GLU A 35 10.75 5.13 7.37
C GLU A 35 11.19 6.23 8.34
N SER A 36 10.83 7.48 8.06
CA SER A 36 11.18 8.64 8.87
C SER A 36 10.03 9.64 8.97
N ALA A 37 10.08 10.51 9.98
CA ALA A 37 9.15 11.62 10.12
C ALA A 37 9.16 12.55 8.90
N ASN A 38 10.36 12.82 8.35
CA ASN A 38 10.51 13.63 7.15
C ASN A 38 9.85 12.96 5.94
N GLY A 39 10.10 11.66 5.73
CA GLY A 39 9.47 10.90 4.64
C GLY A 39 7.95 10.84 4.76
N VAL A 40 7.41 10.68 5.97
CA VAL A 40 5.95 10.72 6.21
C VAL A 40 5.36 12.08 5.86
N LEU A 41 6.00 13.19 6.24
CA LEU A 41 5.54 14.53 5.90
C LEU A 41 5.61 14.82 4.39
N ASN A 42 6.57 14.23 3.69
CA ASN A 42 6.77 14.37 2.25
C ASN A 42 6.07 13.26 1.43
N ALA A 43 5.28 12.39 2.05
CA ALA A 43 4.70 11.20 1.39
C ALA A 43 3.96 11.53 0.09
N ALA A 44 3.25 12.66 0.02
CA ALA A 44 2.51 13.08 -1.16
C ALA A 44 3.41 13.45 -2.35
N GLU A 45 4.57 14.05 -2.10
CA GLU A 45 5.55 14.38 -3.12
C GLU A 45 6.30 13.11 -3.56
N ILE A 46 6.71 12.27 -2.61
CA ILE A 46 7.33 10.97 -2.86
C ILE A 46 6.44 10.11 -3.76
N ALA A 47 5.16 9.98 -3.43
CA ALA A 47 4.22 9.15 -4.17
C ALA A 47 4.01 9.57 -5.64
N ARG A 48 4.31 10.82 -5.98
CA ARG A 48 4.18 11.37 -7.34
C ARG A 48 5.50 11.57 -8.05
N ALA A 49 6.62 11.22 -7.43
CA ALA A 49 7.95 11.56 -7.92
C ALA A 49 8.35 10.79 -9.20
N SER A 50 7.72 9.65 -9.48
CA SER A 50 8.02 8.82 -10.65
C SER A 50 6.81 8.00 -11.09
N ASN A 51 6.62 7.87 -12.39
CA ASN A 51 5.63 6.96 -12.98
C ASN A 51 6.01 5.47 -12.83
N ARG A 52 7.22 5.17 -12.36
CA ARG A 52 7.65 3.80 -12.03
C ARG A 52 7.17 3.33 -10.67
N LEU A 53 6.71 4.25 -9.80
CA LEU A 53 6.20 3.88 -8.49
C LEU A 53 4.88 3.12 -8.63
N ILE A 54 4.90 1.87 -8.18
CA ILE A 54 3.72 1.02 -8.10
C ILE A 54 3.10 1.01 -6.69
N GLY A 55 3.83 1.50 -5.70
CA GLY A 55 3.37 1.59 -4.32
C GLY A 55 4.34 2.31 -3.40
N ILE A 56 3.84 2.66 -2.23
CA ILE A 56 4.61 3.13 -1.08
C ILE A 56 4.30 2.27 0.13
N ALA A 57 5.30 2.06 0.98
CA ALA A 57 5.19 1.21 2.16
C ALA A 57 5.66 1.95 3.42
N LEU A 58 5.05 1.66 4.57
CA LEU A 58 5.53 2.11 5.87
C LEU A 58 6.60 1.15 6.40
N GLY A 59 7.78 1.67 6.74
CA GLY A 59 8.81 0.96 7.51
C GLY A 59 8.76 1.43 8.96
N ALA A 60 8.00 0.73 9.80
CA ALA A 60 7.63 1.21 11.13
C ALA A 60 8.78 1.19 12.13
N GLU A 61 9.70 0.24 12.05
CA GLU A 61 10.77 0.10 13.04
C GLU A 61 11.70 1.33 13.01
N ASP A 62 12.13 1.74 11.82
CA ASP A 62 12.97 2.92 11.66
C ASP A 62 12.18 4.21 11.90
N TYR A 63 10.92 4.26 11.48
CA TYR A 63 10.03 5.39 11.75
C TYR A 63 9.85 5.64 13.25
N VAL A 64 9.56 4.61 14.04
CA VAL A 64 9.40 4.70 15.50
C VAL A 64 10.70 5.12 16.16
N THR A 65 11.84 4.62 15.65
CA THR A 65 13.17 5.02 16.13
C THR A 65 13.45 6.50 15.84
N ASP A 66 13.14 6.97 14.65
CA ASP A 66 13.29 8.39 14.26
C ASP A 66 12.43 9.32 15.12
N LEU A 67 11.18 8.92 15.41
CA LEU A 67 10.29 9.62 16.33
C LEU A 67 10.74 9.58 17.79
N LYS A 68 11.72 8.73 18.16
CA LYS A 68 12.07 8.42 19.56
C LYS A 68 10.88 7.91 20.37
N ALA A 69 9.95 7.23 19.69
CA ALA A 69 8.77 6.62 20.28
C ALA A 69 9.04 5.17 20.71
N THR A 70 8.08 4.58 21.40
CA THR A 70 8.12 3.14 21.74
C THR A 70 7.08 2.42 20.93
N ARG A 71 7.47 1.29 20.31
CA ARG A 71 6.54 0.41 19.61
C ARG A 71 5.51 -0.14 20.58
N SER A 72 4.23 -0.01 20.26
CA SER A 72 3.12 -0.41 21.12
C SER A 72 2.02 -1.15 20.34
N ASP A 73 0.78 -0.84 20.60
CA ASP A 73 -0.42 -1.37 19.91
C ASP A 73 -0.72 -0.70 18.57
N GLY A 74 0.18 0.14 18.09
CA GLY A 74 0.13 0.78 16.77
C GLY A 74 -0.45 2.20 16.75
N ILE A 75 -0.77 2.78 17.91
CA ILE A 75 -1.24 4.17 17.97
C ILE A 75 -0.16 5.14 17.49
N GLU A 76 1.12 4.86 17.77
CA GLU A 76 2.28 5.61 17.30
C GLU A 76 2.42 5.64 15.79
N LEU A 77 1.83 4.66 15.09
CA LEU A 77 1.87 4.54 13.63
C LEU A 77 0.67 5.19 12.93
N LEU A 78 -0.40 5.52 13.67
CA LEU A 78 -1.66 5.91 13.06
C LEU A 78 -1.52 7.13 12.14
N PHE A 79 -0.77 8.14 12.55
CA PHE A 79 -0.52 9.32 11.73
C PHE A 79 0.21 8.96 10.42
N ALA A 80 1.30 8.20 10.51
CA ALA A 80 2.06 7.76 9.35
C ALA A 80 1.20 6.91 8.40
N ARG A 81 0.42 5.97 8.94
CA ARG A 81 -0.53 5.15 8.18
C ARG A 81 -1.51 6.01 7.39
N CYS A 82 -2.11 7.00 8.04
CA CYS A 82 -3.06 7.91 7.39
C CYS A 82 -2.39 8.75 6.28
N MET A 83 -1.21 9.29 6.53
CA MET A 83 -0.47 10.10 5.56
C MET A 83 -0.08 9.28 4.32
N ILE A 84 0.53 8.11 4.52
CA ILE A 84 0.95 7.20 3.45
C ILE A 84 -0.25 6.74 2.61
N LEU A 85 -1.33 6.31 3.28
CA LEU A 85 -2.54 5.87 2.58
C LEU A 85 -3.13 6.97 1.71
N ASN A 86 -3.28 8.19 2.24
CA ASN A 86 -3.81 9.33 1.47
C ASN A 86 -2.87 9.70 0.30
N ALA A 87 -1.56 9.69 0.51
CA ALA A 87 -0.57 9.96 -0.53
C ALA A 87 -0.66 8.94 -1.68
N ALA A 88 -0.71 7.64 -1.34
CA ALA A 88 -0.84 6.56 -2.31
C ALA A 88 -2.14 6.68 -3.13
N ARG A 89 -3.29 6.89 -2.45
CA ARG A 89 -4.57 7.06 -3.13
C ARG A 89 -4.61 8.29 -4.04
N ALA A 90 -4.03 9.41 -3.60
CA ALA A 90 -3.94 10.63 -4.41
C ALA A 90 -3.00 10.49 -5.63
N ALA A 91 -2.07 9.55 -5.58
CA ALA A 91 -1.16 9.21 -6.68
C ALA A 91 -1.65 8.02 -7.54
N GLY A 92 -2.69 7.30 -7.11
CA GLY A 92 -3.22 6.12 -7.82
C GLY A 92 -2.32 4.88 -7.72
N ILE A 93 -1.52 4.76 -6.65
CA ILE A 93 -0.60 3.64 -6.42
C ILE A 93 -0.97 2.86 -5.15
N ALA A 94 -0.36 1.68 -4.97
CA ALA A 94 -0.63 0.84 -3.82
C ALA A 94 -0.06 1.41 -2.51
N ALA A 95 -0.81 1.23 -1.40
CA ALA A 95 -0.36 1.49 -0.04
C ALA A 95 -0.14 0.17 0.69
N LEU A 96 1.07 -0.05 1.21
CA LEU A 96 1.42 -1.24 1.97
C LEU A 96 1.78 -0.85 3.40
N ASP A 97 1.23 -1.61 4.36
CA ASP A 97 1.58 -1.43 5.77
C ASP A 97 2.87 -2.18 6.13
N THR A 98 3.40 -1.85 7.28
CA THR A 98 4.64 -2.38 7.84
C THR A 98 4.56 -3.85 8.23
N VAL A 99 5.69 -4.44 8.61
CA VAL A 99 5.78 -5.78 9.19
C VAL A 99 5.18 -5.84 10.60
N TYR A 100 4.84 -7.05 11.04
CA TYR A 100 4.52 -7.37 12.43
C TYR A 100 5.64 -8.27 12.99
N SER A 101 6.44 -7.72 13.88
CA SER A 101 7.73 -8.30 14.27
C SER A 101 7.61 -9.51 15.19
N ASP A 102 6.55 -9.59 16.03
CA ASP A 102 6.33 -10.75 16.91
C ASP A 102 5.70 -11.91 16.15
N VAL A 103 6.54 -12.73 15.54
CA VAL A 103 6.12 -13.89 14.71
C VAL A 103 5.39 -14.99 15.50
N ASN A 104 5.42 -14.93 16.83
CA ASN A 104 4.76 -15.91 17.68
C ASN A 104 3.37 -15.44 18.18
N ASN A 105 3.01 -14.19 17.93
CA ASN A 105 1.73 -13.59 18.30
C ASN A 105 0.82 -13.47 17.06
N GLU A 106 0.21 -14.60 16.65
CA GLU A 106 -0.70 -14.61 15.50
C GLU A 106 -1.97 -13.77 15.74
N GLU A 107 -2.48 -13.73 16.97
CA GLU A 107 -3.67 -12.95 17.29
C GLU A 107 -3.42 -11.44 17.09
N GLY A 108 -2.30 -10.93 17.60
CA GLY A 108 -1.90 -9.53 17.41
C GLY A 108 -1.65 -9.22 15.94
N PHE A 109 -1.01 -10.13 15.20
CA PHE A 109 -0.82 -9.99 13.75
C PHE A 109 -2.14 -9.86 13.00
N LEU A 110 -3.10 -10.74 13.29
CA LEU A 110 -4.43 -10.71 12.65
C LEU A 110 -5.22 -9.46 13.02
N ALA A 111 -5.14 -9.03 14.28
CA ALA A 111 -5.80 -7.80 14.74
C ALA A 111 -5.27 -6.57 13.98
N GLU A 112 -3.94 -6.46 13.84
CA GLU A 112 -3.32 -5.39 13.06
C GLU A 112 -3.67 -5.49 11.57
N ALA A 113 -3.63 -6.69 10.98
CA ALA A 113 -4.01 -6.91 9.58
C ALA A 113 -5.47 -6.49 9.29
N MET A 114 -6.39 -6.81 10.20
CA MET A 114 -7.79 -6.36 10.10
C MET A 114 -7.94 -4.85 10.23
N LEU A 115 -7.17 -4.22 11.11
CA LEU A 115 -7.16 -2.77 11.27
C LEU A 115 -6.73 -2.09 9.98
N ILE A 116 -5.59 -2.49 9.40
CA ILE A 116 -5.05 -1.83 8.20
C ILE A 116 -5.91 -2.08 6.96
N LYS A 117 -6.56 -3.25 6.86
CA LYS A 117 -7.57 -3.50 5.83
C LYS A 117 -8.75 -2.54 5.97
N LYS A 118 -9.26 -2.31 7.21
CA LYS A 118 -10.34 -1.35 7.46
C LYS A 118 -9.94 0.09 7.15
N LEU A 119 -8.67 0.45 7.34
CA LEU A 119 -8.15 1.77 6.95
C LEU A 119 -8.10 1.92 5.43
N GLY A 120 -8.00 0.84 4.68
CA GLY A 120 -7.99 0.84 3.22
C GLY A 120 -6.63 0.52 2.58
N PHE A 121 -5.68 -0.06 3.31
CA PHE A 121 -4.42 -0.54 2.73
C PHE A 121 -4.65 -1.70 1.76
N ASP A 122 -3.79 -1.82 0.75
CA ASP A 122 -3.83 -2.89 -0.23
C ASP A 122 -3.17 -4.18 0.26
N GLY A 123 -2.29 -4.06 1.26
CA GLY A 123 -1.56 -5.19 1.81
C GLY A 123 -0.68 -4.79 3.00
N LYS A 124 0.11 -5.76 3.43
CA LYS A 124 1.00 -5.66 4.58
C LYS A 124 2.28 -6.45 4.31
N SER A 125 3.42 -5.89 4.67
CA SER A 125 4.70 -6.62 4.65
C SER A 125 4.71 -7.75 5.69
N VAL A 126 5.33 -8.87 5.35
CA VAL A 126 5.51 -10.02 6.25
C VAL A 126 6.98 -10.39 6.35
N ILE A 127 7.42 -10.84 7.52
CA ILE A 127 8.81 -11.28 7.77
C ILE A 127 8.92 -12.79 8.01
N ASN A 128 7.81 -13.51 8.03
CA ASN A 128 7.80 -14.95 8.24
C ASN A 128 6.77 -15.61 7.30
N PRO A 129 7.11 -16.71 6.62
CA PRO A 129 6.18 -17.43 5.75
C PRO A 129 4.87 -17.86 6.43
N ARG A 130 4.90 -18.11 7.75
CA ARG A 130 3.69 -18.44 8.52
C ARG A 130 2.64 -17.33 8.54
N GLN A 131 3.04 -16.08 8.26
CA GLN A 131 2.13 -14.92 8.21
C GLN A 131 1.39 -14.80 6.87
N ILE A 132 1.83 -15.49 5.82
CA ILE A 132 1.30 -15.31 4.45
C ILE A 132 -0.15 -15.75 4.38
N GLU A 133 -0.45 -16.99 4.76
CA GLU A 133 -1.81 -17.53 4.65
C GLU A 133 -2.83 -16.81 5.57
N PRO A 134 -2.51 -16.52 6.86
CA PRO A 134 -3.38 -15.69 7.70
C PRO A 134 -3.64 -14.30 7.10
N LEU A 135 -2.63 -13.66 6.51
CA LEU A 135 -2.80 -12.37 5.85
C LEU A 135 -3.73 -12.45 4.63
N HIS A 136 -3.53 -13.47 3.78
CA HIS A 136 -4.40 -13.69 2.62
C HIS A 136 -5.86 -13.87 3.04
N ARG A 137 -6.14 -14.64 4.10
CA ARG A 137 -7.51 -14.81 4.63
C ARG A 137 -8.13 -13.48 5.06
N VAL A 138 -7.35 -12.58 5.66
CA VAL A 138 -7.84 -11.25 6.05
C VAL A 138 -8.18 -10.42 4.81
N PHE A 139 -7.31 -10.40 3.77
CA PHE A 139 -7.52 -9.57 2.60
C PHE A 139 -8.46 -10.16 1.56
N MET A 140 -8.75 -11.45 1.64
CA MET A 140 -9.71 -12.11 0.74
C MET A 140 -11.10 -11.44 0.85
N PRO A 141 -11.77 -11.14 -0.28
CA PRO A 141 -13.14 -10.67 -0.27
C PRO A 141 -14.08 -11.72 0.34
N SER A 142 -15.08 -11.27 1.09
CA SER A 142 -16.13 -12.18 1.57
C SER A 142 -17.04 -12.64 0.42
N GLU A 143 -17.69 -13.81 0.56
CA GLU A 143 -18.71 -14.28 -0.40
C GLU A 143 -19.82 -13.24 -0.60
N LYS A 144 -20.18 -12.51 0.46
CA LYS A 144 -21.15 -11.41 0.39
C LYS A 144 -20.67 -10.28 -0.50
N ASP A 145 -19.40 -9.89 -0.37
CA ASP A 145 -18.81 -8.81 -1.20
C ASP A 145 -18.70 -9.27 -2.66
N LEU A 146 -18.30 -10.51 -2.90
CA LEU A 146 -18.23 -11.09 -4.24
C LEU A 146 -19.61 -11.12 -4.91
N ASN A 147 -20.65 -11.55 -4.18
CA ASN A 147 -22.00 -11.59 -4.71
C ASN A 147 -22.55 -10.19 -4.97
N LYS A 148 -22.30 -9.22 -4.07
CA LYS A 148 -22.65 -7.80 -4.30
C LYS A 148 -21.95 -7.27 -5.57
N ALA A 149 -20.66 -7.53 -5.73
CA ALA A 149 -19.91 -7.10 -6.91
C ALA A 149 -20.46 -7.71 -8.20
N ARG A 150 -20.80 -9.00 -8.20
CA ARG A 150 -21.41 -9.68 -9.36
C ARG A 150 -22.76 -9.04 -9.76
N LEU A 151 -23.61 -8.74 -8.77
CA LEU A 151 -24.90 -8.08 -9.03
C LEU A 151 -24.72 -6.69 -9.61
N ILE A 152 -23.77 -5.91 -9.07
CA ILE A 152 -23.47 -4.56 -9.60
C ILE A 152 -22.95 -4.65 -11.04
N MET A 153 -22.03 -5.57 -11.34
CA MET A 153 -21.50 -5.75 -12.69
C MET A 153 -22.59 -6.15 -13.68
N ALA A 154 -23.48 -7.09 -13.30
CA ALA A 154 -24.59 -7.50 -14.14
C ALA A 154 -25.54 -6.32 -14.42
N ALA A 155 -25.86 -5.52 -13.42
CA ALA A 155 -26.70 -4.33 -13.59
C ALA A 155 -26.05 -3.27 -14.50
N ILE A 156 -24.74 -3.08 -14.42
CA ILE A 156 -23.98 -2.18 -15.31
C ILE A 156 -24.03 -2.67 -16.77
N GLU A 157 -23.87 -3.96 -16.99
CA GLU A 157 -23.94 -4.55 -18.33
C GLU A 157 -25.34 -4.41 -18.95
N GLU A 158 -26.36 -4.76 -18.19
CA GLU A 158 -27.75 -4.63 -18.62
C GLU A 158 -28.09 -3.20 -19.02
N ALA A 159 -27.65 -2.22 -18.27
CA ALA A 159 -28.00 -0.87 -18.60
C ALA A 159 -27.13 -0.26 -19.71
N LYS A 160 -25.93 -0.72 -19.99
CA LYS A 160 -25.21 -0.36 -21.21
C LYS A 160 -26.03 -0.75 -22.45
N GLU A 161 -26.73 -1.89 -22.40
CA GLU A 161 -27.60 -2.35 -23.46
C GLU A 161 -28.84 -1.44 -23.64
N TRP A 162 -29.36 -0.87 -22.56
CA TRP A 162 -30.57 -0.03 -22.59
C TRP A 162 -30.29 1.46 -22.77
N GLY A 163 -29.04 1.90 -22.83
CA GLY A 163 -28.64 3.30 -23.07
C GLY A 163 -29.01 4.25 -21.94
N HIS A 164 -29.22 3.75 -20.73
CA HIS A 164 -29.58 4.54 -19.56
C HIS A 164 -28.38 4.74 -18.62
N GLY A 165 -28.21 5.97 -18.13
CA GLY A 165 -27.27 6.28 -17.05
C GLY A 165 -27.80 5.76 -15.71
N TYR A 166 -26.87 5.24 -14.84
CA TYR A 166 -27.25 4.59 -13.59
C TYR A 166 -27.31 5.49 -12.39
N VAL A 167 -28.29 5.18 -11.52
CA VAL A 167 -28.16 5.36 -10.07
C VAL A 167 -28.14 3.96 -9.45
N VAL A 168 -27.03 3.55 -8.86
CA VAL A 168 -26.98 2.38 -7.99
C VAL A 168 -27.24 2.89 -6.59
N ASP A 169 -28.42 2.60 -6.05
CA ASP A 169 -28.69 2.73 -4.63
C ASP A 169 -27.81 1.70 -3.89
N CYS A 170 -26.84 2.19 -3.08
CA CYS A 170 -25.93 1.40 -2.24
C CYS A 170 -26.55 1.11 -0.89
#